data_dbe982d48eb5088bca70828abc50c348
#
_entry.id   dbe982d48eb5088bca70828abc50c348
#
_cell.length_a   1.000
_cell.length_b   1.000
_cell.length_c   1.000
_cell.angle_alpha   90.00
_cell.angle_beta   90.00
_cell.angle_gamma   90.00
#
_symmetry.space_group_name_H-M   'P 1'
#
loop_
_entity.id
_entity.type
_entity.pdbx_description
1 polymer ?
#
loop_
_entity_poly.entity_id
_entity_poly.type
_entity_poly.pdbx_seq_one_letter_code
_entity_poly.pdbx_strand_id
1 'polypeptide(L)'
;MTDEQKSFDTLEERLNARKTEYETMPVPDAAYQAVQSGIRQAARKRKSRLRWYMSSISAAALILLFTGCIRVSPAFASFVEQLPGMEGIVSMIRQDKGLMMAIDQSLLQKVGVTDEHDGTSLTVDGIITDESRMVIFYTMKGMKDPEKFNYDIDLLDENGKDLPVAFTHAYPTPSPDENVNENMIDVIFTDGTSPPEELSVVFKSRDTTSAEKWKITFPVDKNLTKGMKKVIPVNQTLTVDGQRIDVKQATLYPTRLVLDVNFDPKNTKKVFGLSDLQLVDEQGRAWRTDTSTGEDERSIYFESMYFSIPKKLTLQGSGFSGLDKEDLALSLDLKSHQITGGPPGLKMVGSKVEGKDLIIDFSVAGSMDGGFVLSFGNVTDSAGKSYEVPGSSWSSGDGTDDSHTIVSSTVENGAKLKGEVKMNISTYPMKVKSPFSLDIPVNP
;
A
#
# COMPACT_ATOMS: atom_id res chain seq x y z
N MET A 1 -86.85 22.10 26.20
CA MET A 1 -85.46 22.45 25.83
C MET A 1 -84.67 22.41 27.12
N THR A 2 -83.80 21.44 27.22
CA THR A 2 -83.00 21.21 28.41
C THR A 2 -81.83 22.22 28.45
N ASP A 3 -81.30 22.60 29.63
CA ASP A 3 -80.21 23.50 29.84
C ASP A 3 -78.92 23.08 29.06
N GLU A 4 -78.76 21.82 28.77
CA GLU A 4 -77.65 21.32 27.95
C GLU A 4 -77.79 21.74 26.48
N GLN A 5 -79.03 21.81 25.92
CA GLN A 5 -79.25 22.24 24.53
C GLN A 5 -78.90 23.72 24.37
N LYS A 6 -79.21 24.58 25.37
CA LYS A 6 -78.83 25.99 25.34
C LYS A 6 -77.31 26.21 25.51
N SER A 7 -76.66 25.34 26.22
CA SER A 7 -75.17 25.38 26.39
C SER A 7 -74.47 24.97 25.09
N PHE A 8 -74.96 23.99 24.35
CA PHE A 8 -74.43 23.58 23.03
C PHE A 8 -74.62 24.68 21.98
N ASP A 9 -75.82 25.28 21.89
CA ASP A 9 -76.10 26.35 20.90
C ASP A 9 -75.19 27.59 21.14
N THR A 10 -74.92 27.94 22.37
CA THR A 10 -74.02 29.05 22.73
C THR A 10 -72.52 28.69 22.48
N LEU A 11 -72.15 27.43 22.54
CA LEU A 11 -70.80 27.01 22.20
C LEU A 11 -70.58 27.00 20.68
N GLU A 12 -71.60 26.58 19.93
CA GLU A 12 -71.55 26.54 18.47
C GLU A 12 -71.53 27.94 17.87
N GLU A 13 -72.32 28.87 18.41
CA GLU A 13 -72.26 30.30 18.03
C GLU A 13 -70.87 30.92 18.32
N ARG A 14 -70.24 30.61 19.46
CA ARG A 14 -68.91 31.09 19.82
C ARG A 14 -67.81 30.45 18.94
N LEU A 15 -67.99 29.20 18.54
CA LEU A 15 -67.07 28.55 17.60
C LEU A 15 -67.19 29.11 16.20
N ASN A 16 -68.42 29.37 15.73
CA ASN A 16 -68.65 29.96 14.40
C ASN A 16 -68.16 31.42 14.33
N ALA A 17 -68.34 32.20 15.38
CA ALA A 17 -67.82 33.55 15.45
C ALA A 17 -66.27 33.56 15.40
N ARG A 18 -65.62 32.67 16.12
CA ARG A 18 -64.15 32.51 16.09
C ARG A 18 -63.66 31.93 14.76
N LYS A 19 -64.42 31.07 14.09
CA LYS A 19 -64.09 30.58 12.76
C LYS A 19 -64.03 31.71 11.73
N THR A 20 -65.03 32.62 11.77
CA THR A 20 -65.10 33.79 10.87
C THR A 20 -63.93 34.76 11.17
N GLU A 21 -63.61 34.96 12.44
CA GLU A 21 -62.47 35.75 12.87
C GLU A 21 -61.15 35.18 12.37
N TYR A 22 -60.99 33.85 12.39
CA TYR A 22 -59.81 33.13 11.91
C TYR A 22 -59.69 33.16 10.38
N GLU A 23 -60.85 33.05 9.66
CA GLU A 23 -60.88 33.13 8.20
C GLU A 23 -60.60 34.54 7.65
N THR A 24 -60.82 35.60 8.46
CA THR A 24 -60.54 36.98 8.09
C THR A 24 -59.21 37.49 8.63
N MET A 25 -58.46 36.68 9.39
CA MET A 25 -57.12 37.06 9.85
C MET A 25 -56.15 37.26 8.67
N PRO A 26 -55.49 38.40 8.53
CA PRO A 26 -54.47 38.56 7.50
C PRO A 26 -53.30 37.60 7.78
N VAL A 27 -52.98 36.78 6.77
CA VAL A 27 -51.83 35.87 6.85
C VAL A 27 -50.57 36.72 7.02
N PRO A 28 -49.76 36.55 8.09
CA PRO A 28 -48.53 37.35 8.27
C PRO A 28 -47.57 37.15 7.09
N ASP A 29 -46.96 38.21 6.61
CA ASP A 29 -45.96 38.16 5.52
C ASP A 29 -44.84 37.15 5.79
N ALA A 30 -44.48 36.94 7.06
CA ALA A 30 -43.54 35.96 7.50
C ALA A 30 -43.94 34.50 7.15
N ALA A 31 -45.24 34.18 7.16
CA ALA A 31 -45.72 32.85 6.76
C ALA A 31 -45.56 32.61 5.24
N TYR A 32 -45.79 33.63 4.44
CA TYR A 32 -45.59 33.58 3.00
C TYR A 32 -44.10 33.40 2.63
N GLN A 33 -43.23 34.10 3.34
CA GLN A 33 -41.78 33.96 3.19
C GLN A 33 -41.28 32.59 3.64
N ALA A 34 -41.82 32.01 4.74
CA ALA A 34 -41.48 30.70 5.20
C ALA A 34 -41.89 29.61 4.20
N VAL A 35 -43.09 29.68 3.61
CA VAL A 35 -43.54 28.77 2.55
C VAL A 35 -42.68 28.90 1.30
N GLN A 36 -42.39 30.10 0.85
CA GLN A 36 -41.50 30.31 -0.30
C GLN A 36 -40.07 29.82 -0.06
N SER A 37 -39.54 30.03 1.14
CA SER A 37 -38.21 29.52 1.51
C SER A 37 -38.20 27.99 1.57
N GLY A 38 -39.24 27.36 2.09
CA GLY A 38 -39.42 25.92 2.10
C GLY A 38 -39.47 25.29 0.69
N ILE A 39 -40.24 25.93 -0.22
CA ILE A 39 -40.31 25.48 -1.62
C ILE A 39 -38.94 25.62 -2.32
N ARG A 40 -38.23 26.75 -2.11
CA ARG A 40 -36.89 26.94 -2.66
C ARG A 40 -35.86 25.94 -2.09
N GLN A 41 -35.96 25.63 -0.81
CA GLN A 41 -35.10 24.65 -0.15
C GLN A 41 -35.37 23.22 -0.64
N ALA A 42 -36.65 22.86 -0.82
CA ALA A 42 -37.05 21.57 -1.38
C ALA A 42 -36.59 21.41 -2.85
N ALA A 43 -36.71 22.47 -3.66
CA ALA A 43 -36.22 22.48 -5.04
C ALA A 43 -34.68 22.33 -5.12
N ARG A 44 -33.93 22.97 -4.21
CA ARG A 44 -32.47 22.83 -4.11
C ARG A 44 -32.06 21.40 -3.69
N LYS A 45 -32.72 20.82 -2.70
CA LYS A 45 -32.49 19.43 -2.25
C LYS A 45 -32.80 18.41 -3.36
N ARG A 46 -33.84 18.63 -4.16
CA ARG A 46 -34.19 17.77 -5.29
C ARG A 46 -33.17 17.84 -6.42
N LYS A 47 -32.67 19.05 -6.77
CA LYS A 47 -31.59 19.22 -7.75
C LYS A 47 -30.25 18.61 -7.26
N SER A 48 -29.94 18.73 -5.97
CA SER A 48 -28.74 18.14 -5.37
C SER A 48 -28.81 16.60 -5.40
N ARG A 49 -29.96 16.01 -5.01
CA ARG A 49 -30.17 14.54 -5.08
C ARG A 49 -30.10 14.04 -6.52
N LEU A 50 -30.70 14.73 -7.48
CA LEU A 50 -30.66 14.33 -8.88
C LEU A 50 -29.24 14.39 -9.45
N ARG A 51 -28.44 15.42 -9.11
CA ARG A 51 -27.01 15.49 -9.45
C ARG A 51 -26.21 14.38 -8.81
N TRP A 52 -26.51 14.02 -7.56
CA TRP A 52 -25.83 12.92 -6.85
C TRP A 52 -26.18 11.56 -7.48
N TYR A 53 -27.45 11.31 -7.85
CA TYR A 53 -27.84 10.10 -8.59
C TYR A 53 -27.23 10.06 -10.00
N MET A 54 -27.15 11.17 -10.71
CA MET A 54 -26.50 11.21 -12.02
C MET A 54 -24.98 11.00 -11.94
N SER A 55 -24.31 11.51 -10.90
CA SER A 55 -22.90 11.20 -10.66
C SER A 55 -22.66 9.76 -10.23
N SER A 56 -23.57 9.16 -9.46
CA SER A 56 -23.49 7.75 -9.05
C SER A 56 -23.77 6.80 -10.22
N ILE A 57 -24.71 7.14 -11.12
CA ILE A 57 -24.98 6.37 -12.34
C ILE A 57 -23.83 6.47 -13.33
N SER A 58 -23.19 7.65 -13.48
CA SER A 58 -22.01 7.80 -14.32
C SER A 58 -20.80 7.07 -13.73
N ALA A 59 -20.62 7.05 -12.40
CA ALA A 59 -19.59 6.26 -11.74
C ALA A 59 -19.84 4.74 -11.90
N ALA A 60 -21.08 4.28 -11.74
CA ALA A 60 -21.45 2.89 -11.97
C ALA A 60 -21.34 2.48 -13.45
N ALA A 61 -21.69 3.36 -14.39
CA ALA A 61 -21.51 3.13 -15.82
C ALA A 61 -20.02 3.12 -16.21
N LEU A 62 -19.20 3.98 -15.59
CA LEU A 62 -17.75 3.94 -15.74
C LEU A 62 -17.15 2.65 -15.15
N ILE A 63 -17.61 2.19 -13.99
CA ILE A 63 -17.18 0.92 -13.39
C ILE A 63 -17.61 -0.24 -14.29
N LEU A 64 -18.81 -0.25 -14.86
CA LEU A 64 -19.27 -1.28 -15.79
C LEU A 64 -18.57 -1.22 -17.14
N LEU A 65 -18.20 -0.02 -17.63
CA LEU A 65 -17.33 0.14 -18.80
C LEU A 65 -15.89 -0.32 -18.48
N PHE A 66 -15.39 -0.05 -17.28
CA PHE A 66 -14.08 -0.52 -16.84
C PHE A 66 -14.01 -2.04 -16.65
N THR A 67 -15.04 -2.66 -16.06
CA THR A 67 -15.13 -4.14 -15.95
C THR A 67 -15.40 -4.81 -17.31
N GLY A 68 -16.04 -4.13 -18.24
CA GLY A 68 -16.26 -4.63 -19.61
C GLY A 68 -15.06 -4.46 -20.56
N CYS A 69 -14.09 -3.59 -20.22
CA CYS A 69 -12.87 -3.36 -21.00
C CYS A 69 -11.65 -4.16 -20.52
N ILE A 70 -11.78 -5.01 -19.49
CA ILE A 70 -10.85 -6.12 -19.25
C ILE A 70 -11.21 -7.22 -20.27
N ARG A 71 -11.13 -6.91 -21.54
CA ARG A 71 -10.92 -7.93 -22.56
C ARG A 71 -9.50 -8.41 -22.37
N VAL A 72 -9.33 -9.61 -21.80
CA VAL A 72 -8.16 -10.43 -22.04
C VAL A 72 -7.90 -10.30 -23.54
N SER A 73 -6.74 -9.78 -23.95
CA SER A 73 -6.39 -9.67 -25.35
C SER A 73 -6.57 -11.05 -25.98
N PRO A 74 -7.22 -11.18 -27.15
CA PRO A 74 -7.32 -12.48 -27.83
C PRO A 74 -5.94 -13.12 -28.05
N ALA A 75 -4.89 -12.31 -28.22
CA ALA A 75 -3.51 -12.76 -28.28
C ALA A 75 -3.04 -13.38 -26.98
N PHE A 76 -3.44 -12.79 -25.82
CA PHE A 76 -3.13 -13.32 -24.51
C PHE A 76 -3.82 -14.67 -24.23
N ALA A 77 -5.12 -14.77 -24.51
CA ALA A 77 -5.85 -16.04 -24.36
C ALA A 77 -5.22 -17.15 -25.21
N SER A 78 -4.86 -16.84 -26.47
CA SER A 78 -4.21 -17.82 -27.36
C SER A 78 -2.78 -18.16 -26.95
N PHE A 79 -2.06 -17.24 -26.29
CA PHE A 79 -0.73 -17.49 -25.76
C PHE A 79 -0.78 -18.42 -24.53
N VAL A 80 -1.72 -18.18 -23.61
CA VAL A 80 -1.93 -19.05 -22.44
C VAL A 80 -2.37 -20.45 -22.82
N GLU A 81 -3.27 -20.59 -23.81
CA GLU A 81 -3.70 -21.88 -24.34
C GLU A 81 -2.56 -22.69 -24.97
N GLN A 82 -1.51 -22.00 -25.48
CA GLN A 82 -0.31 -22.63 -26.05
C GLN A 82 0.75 -23.03 -25.02
N LEU A 83 0.56 -22.66 -23.75
CA LEU A 83 1.50 -22.89 -22.64
C LEU A 83 0.87 -23.74 -21.54
N PRO A 84 0.72 -25.06 -21.74
CA PRO A 84 0.19 -25.95 -20.70
C PRO A 84 0.97 -25.79 -19.38
N GLY A 85 0.26 -25.59 -18.27
CA GLY A 85 0.84 -25.39 -16.94
C GLY A 85 1.19 -23.94 -16.59
N MET A 86 0.84 -22.95 -17.44
CA MET A 86 1.10 -21.52 -17.17
C MET A 86 -0.14 -20.75 -16.67
N GLU A 87 -1.26 -21.44 -16.48
CA GLU A 87 -2.51 -20.80 -16.00
C GLU A 87 -2.32 -20.15 -14.62
N GLY A 88 -1.50 -20.75 -13.77
CA GLY A 88 -1.14 -20.22 -12.46
C GLY A 88 -0.42 -18.88 -12.54
N ILE A 89 0.56 -18.74 -13.44
CA ILE A 89 1.31 -17.48 -13.64
C ILE A 89 0.35 -16.35 -14.02
N VAL A 90 -0.56 -16.62 -14.95
CA VAL A 90 -1.55 -15.63 -15.39
C VAL A 90 -2.46 -15.19 -14.25
N SER A 91 -2.88 -16.13 -13.41
CA SER A 91 -3.72 -15.82 -12.25
C SER A 91 -3.01 -14.90 -11.26
N MET A 92 -1.72 -15.12 -11.00
CA MET A 92 -0.89 -14.34 -10.08
C MET A 92 -0.68 -12.90 -10.54
N ILE A 93 -0.45 -12.67 -11.84
CA ILE A 93 -0.12 -11.35 -12.37
C ILE A 93 -1.32 -10.58 -12.95
N ARG A 94 -2.53 -11.13 -12.85
CA ARG A 94 -3.74 -10.51 -13.44
C ARG A 94 -3.96 -9.06 -13.08
N GLN A 95 -3.50 -8.63 -11.89
CA GLN A 95 -3.62 -7.27 -11.42
C GLN A 95 -2.43 -6.38 -11.80
N ASP A 96 -1.31 -6.94 -12.25
CA ASP A 96 -0.12 -6.19 -12.71
C ASP A 96 -0.17 -6.04 -14.24
N LYS A 97 -0.61 -4.86 -14.70
CA LYS A 97 -0.74 -4.54 -16.12
C LYS A 97 0.60 -4.61 -16.86
N GLY A 98 1.71 -4.27 -16.19
CA GLY A 98 3.04 -4.30 -16.78
C GLY A 98 3.48 -5.73 -17.07
N LEU A 99 3.34 -6.64 -16.10
CA LEU A 99 3.69 -8.05 -16.26
C LEU A 99 2.77 -8.73 -17.28
N MET A 100 1.47 -8.41 -17.29
CA MET A 100 0.55 -8.91 -18.32
C MET A 100 1.02 -8.53 -19.73
N MET A 101 1.39 -7.25 -19.94
CA MET A 101 1.89 -6.79 -21.23
C MET A 101 3.27 -7.39 -21.56
N ALA A 102 4.13 -7.62 -20.57
CA ALA A 102 5.41 -8.30 -20.78
C ALA A 102 5.22 -9.73 -21.32
N ILE A 103 4.23 -10.46 -20.78
CA ILE A 103 3.86 -11.79 -21.32
C ILE A 103 3.32 -11.68 -22.74
N ASP A 104 2.42 -10.73 -23.03
CA ASP A 104 1.88 -10.49 -24.40
C ASP A 104 3.00 -10.19 -25.41
N GLN A 105 4.11 -9.61 -24.97
CA GLN A 105 5.29 -9.32 -25.79
C GLN A 105 6.33 -10.45 -25.76
N SER A 106 5.98 -11.63 -25.23
CA SER A 106 6.86 -12.81 -25.17
C SER A 106 8.15 -12.61 -24.36
N LEU A 107 8.11 -11.78 -23.31
CA LEU A 107 9.26 -11.51 -22.43
C LEU A 107 9.39 -12.53 -21.29
N LEU A 108 8.52 -13.51 -21.21
CA LEU A 108 8.62 -14.61 -20.25
C LEU A 108 9.67 -15.61 -20.71
N GLN A 109 10.74 -15.74 -19.96
CA GLN A 109 11.70 -16.83 -20.10
C GLN A 109 11.16 -18.06 -19.38
N LYS A 110 10.93 -19.16 -20.09
CA LYS A 110 10.58 -20.46 -19.50
C LYS A 110 11.82 -21.08 -18.88
N VAL A 111 11.68 -21.61 -17.67
CA VAL A 111 12.74 -22.32 -16.94
C VAL A 111 12.40 -23.82 -16.84
N GLY A 112 11.36 -24.19 -16.13
CA GLY A 112 10.87 -25.58 -16.03
C GLY A 112 11.83 -26.53 -15.32
N VAL A 113 12.71 -26.02 -14.45
CA VAL A 113 13.67 -26.82 -13.69
C VAL A 113 13.08 -27.16 -12.33
N THR A 114 13.20 -28.43 -11.93
CA THR A 114 12.63 -28.96 -10.69
C THR A 114 13.73 -29.57 -9.81
N ASP A 115 13.63 -29.36 -8.51
CA ASP A 115 14.38 -30.06 -7.46
C ASP A 115 13.40 -30.73 -6.48
N GLU A 116 13.69 -31.95 -6.04
CA GLU A 116 12.77 -32.76 -5.24
C GLU A 116 13.47 -33.33 -4.02
N HIS A 117 12.86 -33.18 -2.83
CA HIS A 117 13.30 -33.71 -1.56
C HIS A 117 12.11 -34.24 -0.76
N ASP A 118 12.20 -35.47 -0.26
CA ASP A 118 11.22 -36.14 0.61
C ASP A 118 9.77 -36.08 0.12
N GLY A 119 9.57 -36.12 -1.21
CA GLY A 119 8.26 -36.07 -1.86
C GLY A 119 7.70 -34.67 -2.04
N THR A 120 8.46 -33.63 -1.64
CA THR A 120 8.14 -32.23 -1.96
C THR A 120 9.02 -31.76 -3.12
N SER A 121 8.40 -31.31 -4.21
CA SER A 121 9.08 -30.76 -5.36
C SER A 121 8.92 -29.25 -5.44
N LEU A 122 10.01 -28.54 -5.75
CA LEU A 122 10.04 -27.13 -6.11
C LEU A 122 10.39 -27.04 -7.61
N THR A 123 9.56 -26.35 -8.38
CA THR A 123 9.81 -26.07 -9.79
C THR A 123 9.87 -24.56 -9.99
N VAL A 124 10.93 -24.04 -10.60
CA VAL A 124 10.90 -22.67 -11.16
C VAL A 124 10.30 -22.78 -12.56
N ASP A 125 9.11 -22.24 -12.74
CA ASP A 125 8.34 -22.33 -13.98
C ASP A 125 8.87 -21.37 -15.06
N GLY A 126 9.20 -20.14 -14.64
CA GLY A 126 9.73 -19.12 -15.52
C GLY A 126 10.07 -17.82 -14.80
N ILE A 127 10.67 -16.90 -15.56
CA ILE A 127 11.00 -15.57 -15.08
C ILE A 127 10.61 -14.49 -16.08
N ILE A 128 10.27 -13.30 -15.58
CA ILE A 128 10.23 -12.07 -16.37
C ILE A 128 11.24 -11.11 -15.74
N THR A 129 12.21 -10.61 -16.52
CA THR A 129 13.24 -9.72 -15.97
C THR A 129 13.58 -8.58 -16.92
N ASP A 130 13.92 -7.43 -16.34
CA ASP A 130 14.60 -6.32 -16.99
C ASP A 130 15.68 -5.73 -16.06
N GLU A 131 16.25 -4.58 -16.38
CA GLU A 131 17.29 -3.96 -15.55
C GLU A 131 16.84 -3.55 -14.14
N SER A 132 15.53 -3.43 -13.88
CA SER A 132 14.96 -2.91 -12.63
C SER A 132 14.30 -3.96 -11.76
N ARG A 133 13.83 -5.06 -12.38
CA ARG A 133 12.96 -6.06 -11.72
C ARG A 133 13.19 -7.46 -12.28
N MET A 134 13.06 -8.46 -11.42
CA MET A 134 12.90 -9.85 -11.82
C MET A 134 11.74 -10.46 -11.06
N VAL A 135 10.80 -11.05 -11.77
CA VAL A 135 9.72 -11.85 -11.17
C VAL A 135 9.98 -13.31 -11.49
N ILE A 136 10.12 -14.12 -10.43
CA ILE A 136 10.39 -15.56 -10.50
C ILE A 136 9.11 -16.29 -10.14
N PHE A 137 8.55 -17.05 -11.07
CA PHE A 137 7.37 -17.87 -10.86
C PHE A 137 7.80 -19.28 -10.49
N TYR A 138 7.21 -19.82 -9.42
CA TYR A 138 7.53 -21.15 -8.95
C TYR A 138 6.29 -21.91 -8.48
N THR A 139 6.38 -23.22 -8.57
CA THR A 139 5.36 -24.16 -8.11
C THR A 139 5.97 -25.12 -7.08
N MET A 140 5.33 -25.29 -5.95
CA MET A 140 5.65 -26.35 -4.97
C MET A 140 4.54 -27.40 -4.95
N LYS A 141 4.92 -28.68 -4.94
CA LYS A 141 3.99 -29.82 -4.88
C LYS A 141 4.41 -30.80 -3.80
N GLY A 142 3.44 -31.54 -3.28
CA GLY A 142 3.69 -32.62 -2.32
C GLY A 142 3.98 -32.16 -0.89
N MET A 143 3.71 -30.89 -0.55
CA MET A 143 3.86 -30.41 0.83
C MET A 143 2.89 -31.10 1.76
N LYS A 144 3.40 -31.72 2.83
CA LYS A 144 2.59 -32.44 3.82
C LYS A 144 1.71 -31.52 4.67
N ASP A 145 2.16 -30.29 4.91
CA ASP A 145 1.48 -29.30 5.75
C ASP A 145 1.83 -27.89 5.24
N PRO A 146 1.14 -27.38 4.20
CA PRO A 146 1.45 -26.08 3.60
C PRO A 146 1.37 -24.91 4.58
N GLU A 147 0.49 -24.96 5.59
CA GLU A 147 0.31 -23.90 6.58
C GLU A 147 1.50 -23.77 7.54
N LYS A 148 2.22 -24.86 7.74
CA LYS A 148 3.42 -24.93 8.61
C LYS A 148 4.73 -24.82 7.85
N PHE A 149 4.66 -24.85 6.51
CA PHE A 149 5.86 -24.78 5.70
C PHE A 149 6.49 -23.40 5.77
N ASN A 150 7.53 -23.29 6.60
CA ASN A 150 8.29 -22.07 6.82
C ASN A 150 9.70 -22.23 6.25
N TYR A 151 10.10 -21.31 5.36
CA TYR A 151 11.37 -21.39 4.65
C TYR A 151 12.02 -20.02 4.48
N ASP A 152 13.34 -20.02 4.39
CA ASP A 152 14.14 -18.89 3.93
C ASP A 152 14.44 -19.05 2.46
N ILE A 153 14.54 -17.92 1.74
CA ILE A 153 14.91 -17.88 0.33
C ILE A 153 16.23 -17.14 0.20
N ASP A 154 17.22 -17.78 -0.45
CA ASP A 154 18.41 -17.09 -0.90
C ASP A 154 18.40 -17.01 -2.42
N LEU A 155 18.88 -15.89 -2.94
CA LEU A 155 19.11 -15.65 -4.37
C LEU A 155 20.61 -15.48 -4.59
N LEU A 156 21.24 -16.42 -5.31
CA LEU A 156 22.68 -16.45 -5.48
C LEU A 156 23.05 -16.20 -6.95
N ASP A 157 24.10 -15.43 -7.17
CA ASP A 157 24.70 -15.20 -8.49
C ASP A 157 25.46 -16.44 -9.01
N GLU A 158 26.05 -16.35 -10.20
CA GLU A 158 26.86 -17.38 -10.86
C GLU A 158 28.12 -17.78 -10.03
N ASN A 159 28.53 -16.99 -9.06
CA ASN A 159 29.66 -17.26 -8.17
C ASN A 159 29.18 -17.89 -6.84
N GLY A 160 27.87 -18.09 -6.66
CA GLY A 160 27.27 -18.57 -5.43
C GLY A 160 27.22 -17.54 -4.30
N LYS A 161 27.34 -16.24 -4.62
CA LYS A 161 27.24 -15.13 -3.68
C LYS A 161 25.80 -14.60 -3.65
N ASP A 162 25.35 -14.21 -2.47
CA ASP A 162 24.04 -13.55 -2.30
C ASP A 162 23.95 -12.31 -3.16
N LEU A 163 22.82 -12.20 -3.90
CA LEU A 163 22.50 -11.00 -4.64
C LEU A 163 22.15 -9.88 -3.67
N PRO A 164 22.76 -8.69 -3.80
CA PRO A 164 22.44 -7.53 -2.96
C PRO A 164 21.16 -6.83 -3.45
N VAL A 165 20.03 -7.51 -3.30
CA VAL A 165 18.70 -7.08 -3.78
C VAL A 165 17.68 -7.10 -2.66
N ALA A 166 16.63 -6.28 -2.79
CA ALA A 166 15.43 -6.45 -2.02
C ALA A 166 14.47 -7.37 -2.79
N PHE A 167 13.77 -8.25 -2.09
CA PHE A 167 12.71 -9.04 -2.70
C PHE A 167 11.54 -9.27 -1.75
N THR A 168 10.38 -9.51 -2.32
CA THR A 168 9.19 -9.94 -1.61
C THR A 168 8.70 -11.26 -2.16
N HIS A 169 8.10 -12.07 -1.31
CA HIS A 169 7.39 -13.28 -1.71
C HIS A 169 6.11 -13.42 -0.88
N ALA A 170 5.07 -13.99 -1.46
CA ALA A 170 3.88 -14.33 -0.69
C ALA A 170 4.09 -15.69 -0.01
N TYR A 171 3.52 -15.85 1.19
CA TYR A 171 3.42 -17.16 1.79
C TYR A 171 2.45 -18.04 1.01
N PRO A 172 2.67 -19.36 1.00
CA PRO A 172 1.76 -20.30 0.36
C PRO A 172 0.32 -20.06 0.80
N THR A 173 -0.56 -19.76 -0.15
CA THR A 173 -2.01 -19.81 0.09
C THR A 173 -2.51 -21.20 -0.27
N PRO A 174 -3.31 -21.86 0.60
CA PRO A 174 -3.88 -23.16 0.26
C PRO A 174 -4.64 -23.06 -1.08
N SER A 175 -4.19 -23.80 -2.08
CA SER A 175 -4.93 -24.00 -3.32
C SER A 175 -6.10 -24.95 -3.08
N PRO A 176 -7.22 -24.85 -3.83
CA PRO A 176 -8.27 -25.87 -3.82
C PRO A 176 -7.75 -27.28 -4.10
N ASP A 177 -6.62 -27.41 -4.80
CA ASP A 177 -5.82 -28.62 -4.90
C ASP A 177 -4.79 -28.59 -3.77
N GLU A 178 -5.10 -29.24 -2.65
CA GLU A 178 -4.34 -29.20 -1.38
C GLU A 178 -2.83 -29.52 -1.50
N ASN A 179 -2.37 -29.97 -2.65
CA ASN A 179 -1.00 -30.41 -2.92
C ASN A 179 -0.19 -29.53 -3.87
N VAL A 180 -0.76 -28.44 -4.40
CA VAL A 180 -0.06 -27.55 -5.35
C VAL A 180 -0.11 -26.11 -4.86
N ASN A 181 1.04 -25.49 -4.73
CA ASN A 181 1.17 -24.08 -4.38
C ASN A 181 1.96 -23.34 -5.46
N GLU A 182 1.29 -22.46 -6.17
CA GLU A 182 1.88 -21.58 -7.18
C GLU A 182 2.12 -20.20 -6.56
N ASN A 183 3.32 -19.67 -6.72
CA ASN A 183 3.69 -18.40 -6.12
C ASN A 183 4.79 -17.68 -6.92
N MET A 184 5.13 -16.46 -6.50
CA MET A 184 6.17 -15.67 -7.13
C MET A 184 7.09 -14.99 -6.11
N ILE A 185 8.33 -14.76 -6.52
CA ILE A 185 9.31 -13.90 -5.86
C ILE A 185 9.47 -12.65 -6.72
N ASP A 186 9.24 -11.48 -6.15
CA ASP A 186 9.41 -10.19 -6.81
C ASP A 186 10.69 -9.54 -6.33
N VAL A 187 11.69 -9.49 -7.20
CA VAL A 187 13.05 -9.00 -6.93
C VAL A 187 13.21 -7.59 -7.47
N ILE A 188 13.72 -6.69 -6.64
CA ILE A 188 14.00 -5.30 -6.99
C ILE A 188 15.51 -5.11 -7.10
N PHE A 189 15.96 -4.73 -8.30
CA PHE A 189 17.32 -4.28 -8.52
C PHE A 189 17.40 -2.79 -8.20
N THR A 190 18.24 -2.45 -7.21
CA THR A 190 18.53 -1.08 -6.81
C THR A 190 19.84 -0.61 -7.45
N ASP A 191 20.21 0.65 -7.23
CA ASP A 191 21.42 1.25 -7.83
C ASP A 191 22.66 0.37 -7.70
N GLY A 192 23.32 0.13 -8.83
CA GLY A 192 24.52 -0.70 -8.91
C GLY A 192 24.27 -2.21 -8.97
N THR A 193 23.03 -2.65 -8.93
CA THR A 193 22.66 -4.05 -9.11
C THR A 193 22.06 -4.31 -10.50
N SER A 194 22.18 -5.52 -10.99
CA SER A 194 21.61 -5.94 -12.26
C SER A 194 21.33 -7.45 -12.22
N PRO A 195 20.43 -7.96 -13.10
CA PRO A 195 20.24 -9.41 -13.21
C PRO A 195 21.57 -10.14 -13.41
N PRO A 196 21.81 -11.28 -12.72
CA PRO A 196 23.02 -12.11 -12.91
C PRO A 196 23.00 -12.81 -14.29
N GLU A 197 24.10 -13.44 -14.70
CA GLU A 197 24.11 -14.31 -15.90
C GLU A 197 23.45 -15.65 -15.62
N GLU A 198 23.60 -16.15 -14.40
CA GLU A 198 22.98 -17.36 -13.89
C GLU A 198 22.43 -17.09 -12.48
N LEU A 199 21.25 -17.57 -12.21
CA LEU A 199 20.60 -17.43 -10.89
C LEU A 199 20.41 -18.80 -10.24
N SER A 200 20.80 -18.91 -8.96
CA SER A 200 20.38 -20.01 -8.10
C SER A 200 19.34 -19.51 -7.12
N VAL A 201 18.17 -20.12 -7.11
CA VAL A 201 17.12 -19.91 -6.11
C VAL A 201 17.19 -21.05 -5.11
N VAL A 202 17.36 -20.72 -3.82
CA VAL A 202 17.54 -21.69 -2.76
C VAL A 202 16.46 -21.50 -1.71
N PHE A 203 15.66 -22.54 -1.47
CA PHE A 203 14.70 -22.60 -0.37
C PHE A 203 15.28 -23.46 0.74
N LYS A 204 15.29 -22.94 1.96
CA LYS A 204 15.80 -23.65 3.16
C LYS A 204 14.67 -23.78 4.16
N SER A 205 14.33 -24.99 4.58
CA SER A 205 13.37 -25.20 5.66
C SER A 205 13.87 -24.55 6.96
N ARG A 206 12.99 -23.81 7.63
CA ARG A 206 13.25 -23.31 9.00
C ARG A 206 12.95 -24.33 10.08
N ASP A 207 12.40 -25.47 9.73
CA ASP A 207 12.20 -26.56 10.67
C ASP A 207 13.58 -27.14 11.04
N THR A 208 13.95 -27.00 12.31
CA THR A 208 15.25 -27.46 12.84
C THR A 208 15.39 -28.98 12.80
N THR A 209 14.33 -29.73 12.60
CA THR A 209 14.32 -31.20 12.47
C THR A 209 14.56 -31.66 11.04
N SER A 210 14.37 -30.81 10.04
CA SER A 210 14.58 -31.10 8.62
C SER A 210 15.61 -30.11 8.05
N ALA A 211 16.74 -30.62 7.60
CA ALA A 211 17.78 -29.87 6.88
C ALA A 211 17.46 -29.74 5.37
N GLU A 212 16.17 -29.82 5.00
CA GLU A 212 15.76 -29.85 3.62
C GLU A 212 16.07 -28.52 2.92
N LYS A 213 16.63 -28.66 1.74
CA LYS A 213 17.06 -27.55 0.91
C LYS A 213 16.83 -27.87 -0.55
N TRP A 214 16.01 -27.04 -1.19
CA TRP A 214 15.82 -27.08 -2.64
C TRP A 214 16.72 -26.02 -3.28
N LYS A 215 17.43 -26.40 -4.34
CA LYS A 215 18.29 -25.49 -5.09
C LYS A 215 18.05 -25.65 -6.59
N ILE A 216 17.57 -24.61 -7.23
CA ILE A 216 17.35 -24.56 -8.68
C ILE A 216 18.27 -23.49 -9.28
N THR A 217 19.06 -23.89 -10.26
CA THR A 217 20.00 -23.02 -10.97
C THR A 217 19.64 -22.97 -12.46
N PHE A 218 19.58 -21.76 -13.03
CA PHE A 218 19.24 -21.55 -14.43
C PHE A 218 19.90 -20.27 -14.98
N PRO A 219 20.20 -20.24 -16.31
CA PRO A 219 20.71 -19.04 -16.95
C PRO A 219 19.61 -17.97 -17.08
N VAL A 220 20.00 -16.69 -17.01
CA VAL A 220 19.10 -15.54 -17.19
C VAL A 220 19.30 -14.93 -18.57
N ASP A 221 18.28 -15.00 -19.45
CA ASP A 221 18.35 -14.42 -20.78
C ASP A 221 18.04 -12.91 -20.77
N LYS A 222 19.07 -12.12 -20.55
CA LYS A 222 18.99 -10.64 -20.56
C LYS A 222 18.66 -10.06 -21.94
N ASN A 223 18.79 -10.86 -23.04
CA ASN A 223 18.54 -10.34 -24.37
C ASN A 223 17.06 -10.08 -24.64
N LEU A 224 16.15 -10.73 -23.90
CA LEU A 224 14.70 -10.54 -24.02
C LEU A 224 14.29 -9.07 -23.78
N THR A 225 14.99 -8.37 -22.88
CA THR A 225 14.67 -6.98 -22.51
C THR A 225 15.80 -5.99 -22.79
N LYS A 226 16.86 -6.44 -23.47
CA LYS A 226 18.04 -5.63 -23.77
C LYS A 226 17.66 -4.35 -24.53
N GLY A 227 18.06 -3.20 -23.96
CA GLY A 227 17.78 -1.88 -24.53
C GLY A 227 16.32 -1.42 -24.38
N MET A 228 15.49 -2.18 -23.69
CA MET A 228 14.11 -1.80 -23.37
C MET A 228 14.06 -0.89 -22.13
N LYS A 229 14.64 0.31 -22.27
CA LYS A 229 14.69 1.34 -21.24
C LYS A 229 14.48 2.70 -21.87
N LYS A 230 13.57 3.50 -21.30
CA LYS A 230 13.36 4.90 -21.71
C LYS A 230 13.47 5.79 -20.50
N VAL A 231 14.44 6.71 -20.53
CA VAL A 231 14.65 7.70 -19.48
C VAL A 231 13.99 9.01 -19.88
N ILE A 232 13.14 9.55 -19.04
CA ILE A 232 12.41 10.79 -19.24
C ILE A 232 12.84 11.76 -18.14
N PRO A 233 13.64 12.80 -18.43
CA PRO A 233 13.96 13.84 -17.46
C PRO A 233 12.69 14.60 -17.07
N VAL A 234 12.38 14.69 -15.76
CA VAL A 234 11.27 15.47 -15.23
C VAL A 234 11.75 16.81 -14.74
N ASN A 235 12.75 16.84 -13.87
CA ASN A 235 13.41 18.04 -13.34
C ASN A 235 12.42 19.10 -12.84
N GLN A 236 11.37 18.67 -12.12
CA GLN A 236 10.35 19.52 -11.54
C GLN A 236 10.33 19.42 -10.04
N THR A 237 9.89 20.47 -9.37
CA THR A 237 9.72 20.50 -7.92
C THR A 237 8.25 20.49 -7.57
N LEU A 238 7.88 19.61 -6.66
CA LEU A 238 6.59 19.53 -6.02
C LEU A 238 6.71 20.09 -4.59
N THR A 239 5.71 20.84 -4.14
CA THR A 239 5.60 21.28 -2.75
C THR A 239 4.32 20.73 -2.15
N VAL A 240 4.43 19.98 -1.04
CA VAL A 240 3.29 19.36 -0.34
C VAL A 240 3.36 19.76 1.13
N ASP A 241 2.38 20.51 1.62
CA ASP A 241 2.37 21.05 2.99
C ASP A 241 3.70 21.74 3.36
N GLY A 242 4.24 22.55 2.46
CA GLY A 242 5.52 23.24 2.64
C GLY A 242 6.77 22.37 2.50
N GLN A 243 6.64 21.07 2.33
CA GLN A 243 7.78 20.16 2.11
C GLN A 243 8.11 20.09 0.62
N ARG A 244 9.36 20.32 0.29
CA ARG A 244 9.88 20.32 -1.08
C ARG A 244 10.32 18.91 -1.50
N ILE A 245 9.87 18.49 -2.69
CA ILE A 245 10.19 17.20 -3.30
C ILE A 245 10.62 17.46 -4.74
N ASP A 246 11.86 17.19 -5.06
CA ASP A 246 12.38 17.31 -6.42
C ASP A 246 12.17 15.98 -7.15
N VAL A 247 11.33 16.00 -8.18
CA VAL A 247 11.11 14.87 -9.10
C VAL A 247 12.15 14.95 -10.20
N LYS A 248 13.08 14.01 -10.21
CA LYS A 248 14.27 14.04 -11.08
C LYS A 248 13.99 13.50 -12.47
N GLN A 249 13.57 12.24 -12.53
CA GLN A 249 13.31 11.53 -13.77
C GLN A 249 12.29 10.41 -13.58
N ALA A 250 11.68 10.00 -14.70
CA ALA A 250 10.92 8.77 -14.80
C ALA A 250 11.64 7.83 -15.76
N THR A 251 11.87 6.59 -15.33
CA THR A 251 12.48 5.55 -16.17
C THR A 251 11.48 4.45 -16.43
N LEU A 252 11.14 4.24 -17.71
CA LEU A 252 10.21 3.20 -18.11
C LEU A 252 10.99 1.94 -18.48
N TYR A 253 10.62 0.84 -17.83
CA TYR A 253 11.06 -0.51 -18.12
C TYR A 253 9.86 -1.37 -18.54
N PRO A 254 10.07 -2.50 -19.23
CA PRO A 254 8.99 -3.43 -19.57
C PRO A 254 8.13 -3.86 -18.39
N THR A 255 8.74 -4.08 -17.20
CA THR A 255 8.05 -4.61 -16.02
C THR A 255 7.53 -3.53 -15.08
N ARG A 256 8.11 -2.32 -15.07
CA ARG A 256 7.70 -1.21 -14.18
C ARG A 256 8.11 0.17 -14.71
N LEU A 257 7.53 1.22 -14.11
CA LEU A 257 8.05 2.58 -14.19
C LEU A 257 8.71 2.92 -12.86
N VAL A 258 9.90 3.51 -12.91
CA VAL A 258 10.63 4.01 -11.75
C VAL A 258 10.61 5.54 -11.78
N LEU A 259 10.12 6.16 -10.71
CA LEU A 259 10.14 7.61 -10.53
C LEU A 259 11.15 7.97 -9.45
N ASP A 260 12.22 8.66 -9.84
CA ASP A 260 13.27 9.07 -8.91
C ASP A 260 12.94 10.46 -8.34
N VAL A 261 12.86 10.52 -7.02
CA VAL A 261 12.55 11.73 -6.27
C VAL A 261 13.62 12.01 -5.21
N ASN A 262 13.76 13.28 -4.82
CA ASN A 262 14.63 13.69 -3.73
C ASN A 262 13.86 14.60 -2.78
N PHE A 263 13.81 14.24 -1.50
CA PHE A 263 13.25 15.08 -0.45
C PHE A 263 14.28 16.08 0.02
N ASP A 264 13.98 17.38 -0.08
CA ASP A 264 14.94 18.43 0.29
C ASP A 264 15.36 18.28 1.77
N PRO A 265 16.66 18.21 2.06
CA PRO A 265 17.15 18.09 3.44
C PRO A 265 16.75 19.27 4.34
N LYS A 266 16.34 20.41 3.75
CA LYS A 266 15.83 21.58 4.48
C LYS A 266 14.34 21.47 4.86
N ASN A 267 13.65 20.42 4.45
CA ASN A 267 12.29 20.15 4.88
C ASN A 267 12.22 20.11 6.41
N THR A 268 11.18 20.69 6.99
CA THR A 268 10.94 20.66 8.42
C THR A 268 10.50 19.30 8.91
N LYS A 269 9.86 18.52 8.03
CA LYS A 269 9.39 17.16 8.30
C LYS A 269 10.27 16.12 7.59
N LYS A 270 10.48 14.96 8.23
CA LYS A 270 10.89 13.73 7.56
C LYS A 270 9.65 13.15 6.89
N VAL A 271 9.70 12.99 5.57
CA VAL A 271 8.65 12.35 4.78
C VAL A 271 8.94 10.86 4.69
N PHE A 272 8.09 10.03 5.29
CA PHE A 272 8.24 8.57 5.27
C PHE A 272 7.72 7.96 3.97
N GLY A 273 6.66 8.54 3.38
CA GLY A 273 6.09 8.11 2.12
C GLY A 273 4.96 9.02 1.66
N LEU A 274 4.70 9.05 0.35
CA LEU A 274 3.59 9.78 -0.24
C LEU A 274 2.31 8.93 -0.17
N SER A 275 1.19 9.55 0.15
CA SER A 275 -0.10 8.87 0.36
C SER A 275 -0.92 8.83 -0.92
N ASP A 276 -1.59 7.67 -1.18
CA ASP A 276 -2.49 7.44 -2.32
C ASP A 276 -1.86 7.84 -3.67
N LEU A 277 -0.55 7.57 -3.81
CA LEU A 277 0.23 7.98 -4.96
C LEU A 277 -0.16 7.16 -6.18
N GLN A 278 -0.42 7.85 -7.29
CA GLN A 278 -0.75 7.23 -8.56
C GLN A 278 -0.32 8.11 -9.74
N LEU A 279 -0.07 7.47 -10.87
CA LEU A 279 0.09 8.13 -12.17
C LEU A 279 -1.23 8.01 -12.92
N VAL A 280 -1.74 9.12 -13.48
CA VAL A 280 -3.04 9.14 -14.18
C VAL A 280 -2.85 9.74 -15.57
N ASP A 281 -3.42 9.11 -16.59
CA ASP A 281 -3.37 9.61 -17.96
C ASP A 281 -4.56 10.51 -18.35
N GLU A 282 -4.56 10.97 -19.60
CA GLU A 282 -5.64 11.83 -20.16
C GLU A 282 -7.00 11.11 -20.27
N GLN A 283 -7.04 9.79 -20.13
CA GLN A 283 -8.27 8.98 -20.16
C GLN A 283 -8.75 8.60 -18.75
N GLY A 284 -8.02 9.01 -17.71
CA GLY A 284 -8.30 8.66 -16.32
C GLY A 284 -7.86 7.24 -15.93
N ARG A 285 -7.04 6.57 -16.74
CA ARG A 285 -6.43 5.29 -16.36
C ARG A 285 -5.35 5.56 -15.34
N ALA A 286 -5.32 4.76 -14.27
CA ALA A 286 -4.37 4.91 -13.19
C ALA A 286 -3.38 3.76 -13.14
N TRP A 287 -2.11 4.09 -12.85
CA TRP A 287 -1.04 3.17 -12.47
C TRP A 287 -0.67 3.45 -11.03
N ARG A 288 -0.76 2.44 -10.21
CA ARG A 288 -0.53 2.56 -8.76
C ARG A 288 0.90 2.20 -8.42
N THR A 289 1.37 2.72 -7.30
CA THR A 289 2.62 2.28 -6.67
C THR A 289 2.31 1.23 -5.61
N ASP A 290 3.18 0.26 -5.47
CA ASP A 290 3.14 -0.77 -4.45
C ASP A 290 4.32 -0.67 -3.49
N THR A 291 5.43 -0.06 -3.92
CA THR A 291 6.64 0.02 -3.12
C THR A 291 7.56 1.18 -3.52
N SER A 292 8.53 1.46 -2.66
CA SER A 292 9.62 2.41 -2.92
C SER A 292 10.88 1.97 -2.19
N THR A 293 12.06 2.36 -2.68
CA THR A 293 13.37 2.13 -2.04
C THR A 293 14.12 3.45 -1.86
N GLY A 294 15.06 3.47 -0.92
CA GLY A 294 15.82 4.66 -0.57
C GLY A 294 15.18 5.47 0.57
N GLU A 295 15.87 6.48 1.01
CA GLU A 295 15.46 7.38 2.09
C GLU A 295 15.07 8.75 1.56
N ASP A 296 15.99 9.73 1.60
CA ASP A 296 15.75 11.07 1.08
C ASP A 296 15.89 11.11 -0.45
N GLU A 297 16.83 10.36 -1.02
CA GLU A 297 16.84 9.96 -2.42
C GLU A 297 16.06 8.65 -2.54
N ARG A 298 14.97 8.67 -3.31
CA ARG A 298 14.01 7.56 -3.34
C ARG A 298 13.57 7.23 -4.75
N SER A 299 13.57 5.95 -5.06
CA SER A 299 12.93 5.39 -6.24
C SER A 299 11.54 4.86 -5.87
N ILE A 300 10.51 5.35 -6.56
CA ILE A 300 9.11 4.94 -6.38
C ILE A 300 8.71 4.12 -7.60
N TYR A 301 8.18 2.94 -7.38
CA TYR A 301 7.87 1.97 -8.42
C TYR A 301 6.38 1.95 -8.73
N PHE A 302 6.05 2.02 -10.02
CA PHE A 302 4.68 1.93 -10.53
C PHE A 302 4.55 0.78 -11.51
N GLU A 303 3.34 0.30 -11.73
CA GLU A 303 3.03 -0.62 -12.84
C GLU A 303 3.59 -0.06 -14.16
N SER A 304 4.06 -0.92 -15.06
CA SER A 304 4.62 -0.49 -16.33
C SER A 304 3.56 0.05 -17.30
N MET A 305 3.96 1.05 -18.06
CA MET A 305 3.26 1.55 -19.24
C MET A 305 4.18 1.54 -20.50
N TYR A 306 5.28 0.79 -20.45
CA TYR A 306 6.32 0.79 -21.50
C TYR A 306 5.76 0.54 -22.91
N PHE A 307 4.81 -0.39 -23.05
CA PHE A 307 4.21 -0.78 -24.32
C PHE A 307 3.00 0.07 -24.73
N SER A 308 2.50 0.94 -23.84
CA SER A 308 1.36 1.81 -24.11
C SER A 308 1.51 3.16 -23.40
N ILE A 309 2.56 3.90 -23.77
CA ILE A 309 2.87 5.21 -23.17
C ILE A 309 1.73 6.18 -23.50
N PRO A 310 1.10 6.81 -22.51
CA PRO A 310 0.03 7.79 -22.72
C PRO A 310 0.57 9.09 -23.32
N LYS A 311 -0.31 9.96 -23.82
CA LYS A 311 0.07 11.28 -24.35
C LYS A 311 0.31 12.29 -23.22
N LYS A 312 -0.39 12.14 -22.12
CA LYS A 312 -0.25 12.95 -20.90
C LYS A 312 -0.20 12.02 -19.69
N LEU A 313 0.63 12.37 -18.73
CA LEU A 313 0.76 11.64 -17.48
C LEU A 313 0.83 12.65 -16.32
N THR A 314 0.04 12.43 -15.28
CA THR A 314 -0.01 13.29 -14.11
C THR A 314 0.22 12.46 -12.86
N LEU A 315 1.23 12.80 -12.06
CA LEU A 315 1.45 12.26 -10.73
C LEU A 315 0.44 12.90 -9.77
N GLN A 316 -0.28 12.11 -9.00
CA GLN A 316 -1.26 12.58 -8.03
C GLN A 316 -1.10 11.86 -6.70
N GLY A 317 -1.41 12.54 -5.60
CA GLY A 317 -1.44 11.97 -4.26
C GLY A 317 -2.31 12.80 -3.31
N SER A 318 -2.68 12.21 -2.17
CA SER A 318 -3.54 12.84 -1.15
C SER A 318 -2.75 13.56 -0.05
N GLY A 319 -1.43 13.41 -0.01
CA GLY A 319 -0.55 13.96 0.99
C GLY A 319 0.65 13.05 1.25
N PHE A 320 1.10 13.00 2.49
CA PHE A 320 2.23 12.14 2.88
C PHE A 320 2.11 11.65 4.33
N SER A 321 2.85 10.60 4.67
CA SER A 321 3.16 10.24 6.04
C SER A 321 4.48 10.89 6.42
N GLY A 322 4.52 11.57 7.57
CA GLY A 322 5.73 12.29 7.98
C GLY A 322 5.63 12.83 9.40
N LEU A 323 6.78 13.21 9.95
CA LEU A 323 6.92 13.72 11.31
C LEU A 323 7.88 14.92 11.31
N ASP A 324 7.67 15.88 12.21
CA ASP A 324 8.61 16.96 12.40
C ASP A 324 9.98 16.40 12.82
N LYS A 325 11.06 16.93 12.23
CA LYS A 325 12.41 16.38 12.45
C LYS A 325 12.84 16.47 13.92
N GLU A 326 12.33 17.43 14.65
CA GLU A 326 12.57 17.58 16.09
C GLU A 326 11.93 16.46 16.93
N ASP A 327 10.88 15.82 16.42
CA ASP A 327 10.16 14.72 17.07
C ASP A 327 10.71 13.33 16.71
N LEU A 328 11.74 13.23 15.87
CA LEU A 328 12.31 11.94 15.48
C LEU A 328 13.14 11.28 16.57
N ALA A 329 13.82 12.07 17.40
CA ALA A 329 14.73 11.57 18.41
C ALA A 329 14.00 11.29 19.73
N LEU A 330 14.22 10.11 20.30
CA LEU A 330 13.68 9.67 21.57
C LEU A 330 14.79 9.38 22.56
N SER A 331 14.55 9.72 23.83
CA SER A 331 15.27 9.16 24.97
C SER A 331 14.28 8.39 25.83
N LEU A 332 14.57 7.12 26.13
CA LEU A 332 13.73 6.21 26.90
C LEU A 332 14.40 5.88 28.22
N ASP A 333 13.71 6.07 29.33
CA ASP A 333 14.11 5.48 30.60
C ASP A 333 13.41 4.11 30.76
N LEU A 334 14.18 3.05 30.57
CA LEU A 334 13.69 1.66 30.63
C LEU A 334 13.15 1.27 32.02
N LYS A 335 13.52 2.01 33.08
CA LYS A 335 13.07 1.71 34.44
C LYS A 335 11.74 2.39 34.79
N SER A 336 11.59 3.66 34.42
CA SER A 336 10.39 4.46 34.71
C SER A 336 9.36 4.42 33.56
N HIS A 337 9.70 3.83 32.42
CA HIS A 337 8.93 3.80 31.18
C HIS A 337 8.58 5.21 30.63
N GLN A 338 9.47 6.17 30.88
CA GLN A 338 9.28 7.54 30.40
C GLN A 338 9.98 7.76 29.07
N ILE A 339 9.30 8.54 28.21
CA ILE A 339 9.85 9.03 26.94
C ILE A 339 10.13 10.51 27.07
N THR A 340 11.30 10.95 26.63
CA THR A 340 11.64 12.35 26.40
C THR A 340 11.85 12.53 24.89
N GLY A 341 11.23 13.56 24.30
CA GLY A 341 11.14 13.76 22.85
C GLY A 341 10.05 12.91 22.21
N GLY A 342 10.01 12.92 20.88
CA GLY A 342 9.01 12.19 20.09
C GLY A 342 7.67 12.91 19.92
N PRO A 343 6.80 12.35 19.09
CA PRO A 343 5.50 12.94 18.78
C PRO A 343 4.54 12.86 19.95
N PRO A 344 3.64 13.85 20.10
CA PRO A 344 2.60 13.83 21.11
C PRO A 344 1.76 12.55 21.02
N GLY A 345 1.52 11.90 22.17
CA GLY A 345 0.70 10.69 22.26
C GLY A 345 1.46 9.37 22.11
N LEU A 346 2.74 9.39 21.73
CA LEU A 346 3.59 8.21 21.81
C LEU A 346 3.94 7.94 23.29
N LYS A 347 3.72 6.71 23.77
CA LYS A 347 4.01 6.30 25.13
C LYS A 347 4.75 4.98 25.14
N MET A 348 5.70 4.81 26.03
CA MET A 348 6.25 3.51 26.39
C MET A 348 5.35 2.89 27.46
N VAL A 349 4.78 1.72 27.18
CA VAL A 349 3.84 1.05 28.07
C VAL A 349 4.46 -0.11 28.84
N GLY A 350 5.62 -0.59 28.37
CA GLY A 350 6.34 -1.66 29.04
C GLY A 350 7.65 -2.02 28.38
N SER A 351 8.41 -2.88 29.06
CA SER A 351 9.54 -3.57 28.49
C SER A 351 9.74 -4.92 29.17
N LYS A 352 10.18 -5.92 28.43
CA LYS A 352 10.48 -7.26 28.94
C LYS A 352 11.70 -7.84 28.26
N VAL A 353 12.41 -8.74 28.98
CA VAL A 353 13.54 -9.47 28.42
C VAL A 353 13.07 -10.85 28.02
N GLU A 354 13.33 -11.23 26.75
CA GLU A 354 13.08 -12.58 26.23
C GLU A 354 14.42 -13.16 25.72
N GLY A 355 14.95 -14.13 26.45
CA GLY A 355 16.26 -14.71 26.15
C GLY A 355 17.39 -13.68 26.23
N LYS A 356 18.00 -13.34 25.11
CA LYS A 356 19.08 -12.35 24.98
C LYS A 356 18.57 -10.95 24.52
N ASP A 357 17.31 -10.85 24.15
CA ASP A 357 16.73 -9.68 23.53
C ASP A 357 15.89 -8.87 24.52
N LEU A 358 15.72 -7.58 24.27
CA LEU A 358 14.83 -6.68 24.98
C LEU A 358 13.67 -6.31 24.08
N ILE A 359 12.44 -6.55 24.54
CA ILE A 359 11.23 -6.11 23.86
C ILE A 359 10.75 -4.83 24.56
N ILE A 360 10.47 -3.79 23.77
CA ILE A 360 9.93 -2.52 24.26
C ILE A 360 8.56 -2.32 23.60
N ASP A 361 7.55 -2.13 24.44
CA ASP A 361 6.17 -1.92 24.02
C ASP A 361 5.81 -0.43 24.02
N PHE A 362 5.31 0.05 22.88
CA PHE A 362 4.85 1.42 22.68
C PHE A 362 3.34 1.44 22.44
N SER A 363 2.67 2.46 22.95
CA SER A 363 1.29 2.80 22.62
C SER A 363 1.27 4.00 21.69
N VAL A 364 0.58 3.87 20.56
CA VAL A 364 0.34 4.93 19.57
C VAL A 364 -1.14 5.18 19.46
N ALA A 365 -1.56 6.45 19.48
CA ALA A 365 -2.96 6.82 19.30
C ALA A 365 -3.44 6.55 17.86
N GLY A 366 -4.62 5.95 17.71
CA GLY A 366 -5.27 5.67 16.44
C GLY A 366 -5.00 4.27 15.89
N SER A 367 -5.76 3.92 14.82
CA SER A 367 -5.58 2.68 14.08
C SER A 367 -4.43 2.81 13.07
N MET A 368 -3.71 1.72 12.84
CA MET A 368 -2.63 1.67 11.85
C MET A 368 -3.15 1.39 10.42
N ASP A 369 -4.23 2.08 10.03
CA ASP A 369 -4.78 1.95 8.67
C ASP A 369 -3.85 2.58 7.63
N GLY A 370 -3.38 1.78 6.70
CA GLY A 370 -2.74 2.27 5.48
C GLY A 370 -1.22 2.15 5.39
N GLY A 371 -0.62 1.11 5.96
CA GLY A 371 0.71 0.65 5.55
C GLY A 371 1.92 1.27 6.25
N PHE A 372 1.77 2.33 7.04
CA PHE A 372 2.86 2.87 7.84
C PHE A 372 2.71 2.45 9.30
N VAL A 373 3.60 1.57 9.74
CA VAL A 373 3.71 1.10 11.11
C VAL A 373 4.78 1.94 11.82
N LEU A 374 4.62 2.16 13.13
CA LEU A 374 5.72 2.71 13.93
C LEU A 374 6.91 1.75 13.87
N SER A 375 8.05 2.26 13.42
CA SER A 375 9.30 1.54 13.48
C SER A 375 10.43 2.45 13.94
N PHE A 376 11.49 1.83 14.42
CA PHE A 376 12.61 2.53 14.99
C PHE A 376 13.93 2.11 14.32
N GLY A 377 14.89 3.01 14.33
CA GLY A 377 16.29 2.69 14.06
C GLY A 377 16.95 2.02 15.28
N ASN A 378 18.26 1.85 15.17
CA ASN A 378 19.05 1.23 16.23
C ASN A 378 18.92 1.95 17.57
N VAL A 379 18.95 1.18 18.65
CA VAL A 379 19.03 1.71 20.03
C VAL A 379 20.47 1.95 20.40
N THR A 380 20.76 3.09 21.01
CA THR A 380 22.11 3.43 21.51
C THR A 380 22.06 3.61 23.03
N ASP A 381 22.94 2.92 23.75
CA ASP A 381 23.06 3.04 25.20
C ASP A 381 23.87 4.29 25.63
N SER A 382 23.93 4.53 26.93
CA SER A 382 24.67 5.66 27.52
C SER A 382 26.22 5.61 27.28
N ALA A 383 26.75 4.44 26.90
CA ALA A 383 28.14 4.26 26.53
C ALA A 383 28.38 4.45 25.02
N GLY A 384 27.33 4.74 24.22
CA GLY A 384 27.42 4.91 22.78
C GLY A 384 27.41 3.60 22.00
N LYS A 385 27.14 2.45 22.63
CA LYS A 385 27.03 1.17 21.94
C LYS A 385 25.66 1.06 21.26
N SER A 386 25.69 0.66 19.99
CA SER A 386 24.47 0.46 19.18
C SER A 386 23.99 -1.00 19.24
N TYR A 387 22.66 -1.15 19.22
CA TYR A 387 21.95 -2.42 19.21
C TYR A 387 20.90 -2.39 18.09
N GLU A 388 20.80 -3.47 17.34
CA GLU A 388 19.90 -3.55 16.20
C GLU A 388 18.44 -3.71 16.64
N VAL A 389 17.54 -3.09 15.86
CA VAL A 389 16.08 -3.23 15.96
C VAL A 389 15.58 -3.74 14.60
N PRO A 390 15.62 -5.07 14.35
CA PRO A 390 15.33 -5.64 13.03
C PRO A 390 13.87 -5.48 12.61
N GLY A 391 12.98 -5.22 13.56
CA GLY A 391 11.57 -5.04 13.25
C GLY A 391 10.69 -4.78 14.45
N SER A 392 9.44 -4.47 14.17
CA SER A 392 8.38 -4.28 15.15
C SER A 392 7.18 -5.14 14.79
N SER A 393 6.54 -5.75 15.77
CA SER A 393 5.22 -6.37 15.65
C SER A 393 4.17 -5.43 16.23
N TRP A 394 2.93 -5.55 15.77
CA TRP A 394 1.84 -4.72 16.29
C TRP A 394 0.61 -5.57 16.58
N SER A 395 -0.15 -5.15 17.59
CA SER A 395 -1.47 -5.69 17.91
C SER A 395 -2.42 -4.52 18.13
N SER A 396 -3.61 -4.58 17.56
CA SER A 396 -4.72 -3.74 18.03
C SER A 396 -5.02 -4.12 19.47
N GLY A 397 -5.32 -3.13 20.32
CA GLY A 397 -5.70 -3.38 21.72
C GLY A 397 -6.76 -4.48 21.86
N ASP A 398 -7.00 -4.96 23.04
CA ASP A 398 -7.80 -6.16 23.39
C ASP A 398 -9.28 -6.19 22.91
N GLY A 399 -9.60 -5.44 21.86
CA GLY A 399 -10.94 -5.40 21.22
C GLY A 399 -11.96 -4.53 21.95
N THR A 400 -11.58 -3.82 23.02
CA THR A 400 -12.49 -2.93 23.77
C THR A 400 -12.26 -1.45 23.50
N ASP A 401 -11.11 -1.07 22.93
CA ASP A 401 -10.75 0.32 22.60
C ASP A 401 -9.88 0.40 21.34
N ASP A 402 -10.52 0.71 20.19
CA ASP A 402 -9.84 0.96 18.90
C ASP A 402 -8.98 2.26 18.89
N SER A 403 -8.85 2.93 20.03
CA SER A 403 -8.18 4.23 20.12
C SER A 403 -6.65 4.14 20.15
N HIS A 404 -6.08 2.96 20.44
CA HIS A 404 -4.63 2.79 20.58
C HIS A 404 -4.15 1.47 19.98
N THR A 405 -2.99 1.54 19.31
CA THR A 405 -2.27 0.35 18.83
C THR A 405 -1.01 0.14 19.67
N ILE A 406 -0.77 -1.10 20.09
CA ILE A 406 0.48 -1.48 20.77
C ILE A 406 1.48 -1.97 19.70
N VAL A 407 2.67 -1.40 19.75
CA VAL A 407 3.80 -1.78 18.88
C VAL A 407 4.92 -2.30 19.74
N SER A 408 5.30 -3.55 19.54
CA SER A 408 6.40 -4.22 20.24
C SER A 408 7.64 -4.23 19.34
N SER A 409 8.70 -3.57 19.79
CA SER A 409 9.98 -3.48 19.09
C SER A 409 11.02 -4.34 19.78
N THR A 410 11.67 -5.23 19.03
CA THR A 410 12.70 -6.15 19.55
C THR A 410 14.08 -5.52 19.36
N VAL A 411 14.81 -5.35 20.46
CA VAL A 411 16.21 -4.90 20.46
C VAL A 411 17.10 -6.14 20.61
N GLU A 412 17.79 -6.50 19.55
CA GLU A 412 18.65 -7.68 19.55
C GLU A 412 19.82 -7.55 20.54
N ASN A 413 20.07 -8.63 21.32
CA ASN A 413 21.08 -8.67 22.37
C ASN A 413 20.93 -7.54 23.43
N GLY A 414 19.71 -6.96 23.54
CA GLY A 414 19.39 -5.84 24.41
C GLY A 414 19.11 -6.23 25.87
N ALA A 415 19.11 -7.51 26.26
CA ALA A 415 18.76 -7.98 27.62
C ALA A 415 19.54 -7.31 28.75
N LYS A 416 20.74 -6.79 28.49
CA LYS A 416 21.60 -6.12 29.47
C LYS A 416 21.43 -4.60 29.51
N LEU A 417 20.64 -4.02 28.61
CA LEU A 417 20.36 -2.59 28.59
C LEU A 417 19.63 -2.17 29.86
N LYS A 418 20.05 -1.07 30.46
CA LYS A 418 19.48 -0.50 31.68
C LYS A 418 19.58 1.01 31.64
N GLY A 419 18.59 1.66 32.27
CA GLY A 419 18.59 3.13 32.39
C GLY A 419 18.13 3.79 31.10
N GLU A 420 18.76 4.89 30.77
CA GLU A 420 18.41 5.71 29.61
C GLU A 420 19.06 5.16 28.34
N VAL A 421 18.26 5.03 27.29
CA VAL A 421 18.69 4.66 25.94
C VAL A 421 18.12 5.64 24.92
N LYS A 422 18.82 5.82 23.80
CA LYS A 422 18.41 6.70 22.71
C LYS A 422 18.06 5.89 21.48
N MET A 423 17.04 6.33 20.75
CA MET A 423 16.64 5.77 19.47
C MET A 423 15.96 6.84 18.60
N ASN A 424 15.89 6.57 17.30
CA ASN A 424 15.17 7.43 16.36
C ASN A 424 13.96 6.70 15.77
N ILE A 425 12.89 7.45 15.53
CA ILE A 425 11.74 6.96 14.76
C ILE A 425 12.13 6.86 13.29
N SER A 426 12.00 5.68 12.70
CA SER A 426 12.24 5.41 11.27
C SER A 426 10.98 5.58 10.44
N THR A 427 9.81 5.16 10.98
CA THR A 427 8.47 5.44 10.40
C THR A 427 7.46 5.73 11.50
N TYR A 428 6.46 6.54 11.18
CA TYR A 428 5.38 6.90 12.11
C TYR A 428 4.04 7.01 11.35
N PRO A 429 2.91 6.52 11.89
CA PRO A 429 1.64 6.46 11.19
C PRO A 429 0.88 7.80 11.11
N MET A 430 1.58 8.93 11.11
CA MET A 430 0.98 10.24 11.01
C MET A 430 0.77 10.66 9.55
N LYS A 431 -0.47 10.94 9.18
CA LYS A 431 -0.84 11.36 7.82
C LYS A 431 -1.06 12.88 7.75
N VAL A 432 -0.36 13.53 6.85
CA VAL A 432 -0.56 14.93 6.48
C VAL A 432 -1.41 14.96 5.20
N LYS A 433 -2.64 15.46 5.30
CA LYS A 433 -3.56 15.59 4.16
C LYS A 433 -3.25 16.89 3.42
N SER A 434 -2.65 16.79 2.26
CA SER A 434 -2.31 17.90 1.37
C SER A 434 -2.28 17.37 -0.07
N PRO A 435 -3.45 17.30 -0.75
CA PRO A 435 -3.52 16.78 -2.12
C PRO A 435 -2.63 17.56 -3.07
N PHE A 436 -2.01 16.85 -3.98
CA PHE A 436 -1.10 17.42 -4.96
C PHE A 436 -1.23 16.76 -6.33
N SER A 437 -0.77 17.46 -7.36
CA SER A 437 -0.62 16.93 -8.70
C SER A 437 0.58 17.56 -9.41
N LEU A 438 1.23 16.79 -10.28
CA LEU A 438 2.36 17.21 -11.09
C LEU A 438 2.29 16.54 -12.46
N ASP A 439 2.36 17.34 -13.55
CA ASP A 439 2.41 16.78 -14.89
C ASP A 439 3.81 16.22 -15.18
N ILE A 440 3.88 14.95 -15.57
CA ILE A 440 5.12 14.25 -15.94
C ILE A 440 5.24 14.34 -17.47
N PRO A 441 6.34 14.84 -18.04
CA PRO A 441 6.56 14.80 -19.47
C PRO A 441 6.64 13.34 -19.92
N VAL A 442 5.94 12.99 -20.99
CA VAL A 442 5.92 11.62 -21.55
C VAL A 442 6.57 11.53 -22.95
N ASN A 443 6.79 12.69 -23.56
CA ASN A 443 7.58 12.82 -24.79
C ASN A 443 8.87 13.56 -24.45
N PRO A 444 10.06 12.96 -24.70
CA PRO A 444 11.33 13.65 -24.53
C PRO A 444 11.52 14.76 -25.55
#